data_fb8969c65665b036f4705d604968a40e
#
_entry.id   fb8969c65665b036f4705d604968a40e
#
_cell.length_a   1.000
_cell.length_b   1.000
_cell.length_c   1.000
_cell.angle_alpha   90.00
_cell.angle_beta   90.00
_cell.angle_gamma   90.00
#
_symmetry.space_group_name_H-M   'P 1'
#
loop_
_entity.id
_entity.type
_entity.pdbx_description
1 polymer ?
#
loop_
_entity_poly.entity_id
_entity_poly.type
_entity_poly.pdbx_seq_one_letter_code
_entity_poly.pdbx_strand_id
1 'polypeptide(L)'
;MKKDANIPYKIYLSENEIPKEWYNVRADMKNKPAPLLNPGTLQPMTADDLRPVFCDELIAQELDDTTPYIPIPQEIQDFYKMYRPAPLVRAYCLEEKLQTPAKIYYKFEGNNTSGSHKLNSAIAQAYYAKQQGLKGVTTETGAGQWGTALSMACSYFGLDCQVYMVKVSYEQKPFRREVMRTYGATVTPSPSTTTEVGRKILAEHPGTTGSLGCAISEAVKAESKQEGYRYVLGSVLNQVLLHQTVIGLETKAALDKYNITPDIIIGCAGGGSNLGGLISPFAGEVLRGEKNYQIIAVEPASCPSLTRGVYAYDFCDTGKVCPLAKMYTLGSGFIPSPNHAGGLRYHGMSPVVSQLYHDGIIEARSVEQTAVFEAATQFARVEGILPAPESSHAIRVAIDEALKCKETGEEKTIVFGLTGTGYFDMVAYGKYNDGEMSDYIPTDDDLKAGFDGIPHFPRNEF
;
A
#
# COMPACT_ATOMS: atom_id res chain seq x y z
N MET A 1 -21.58 19.54 -20.18
CA MET A 1 -20.45 19.88 -19.28
C MET A 1 -19.52 20.87 -19.97
N LYS A 2 -19.17 21.99 -19.34
CA LYS A 2 -18.11 22.88 -19.83
C LYS A 2 -16.77 22.27 -19.44
N LYS A 3 -16.09 21.61 -20.41
CA LYS A 3 -14.70 21.20 -20.24
C LYS A 3 -13.85 22.47 -20.10
N ASP A 4 -12.98 22.50 -19.11
CA ASP A 4 -12.02 23.58 -19.00
C ASP A 4 -11.02 23.46 -20.17
N ALA A 5 -11.12 24.38 -21.13
CA ALA A 5 -10.29 24.34 -22.34
C ALA A 5 -8.79 24.53 -22.05
N ASN A 6 -8.45 25.02 -20.86
CA ASN A 6 -7.06 25.31 -20.47
C ASN A 6 -6.41 24.15 -19.73
N ILE A 7 -7.19 23.14 -19.28
CA ILE A 7 -6.67 21.98 -18.56
C ILE A 7 -6.84 20.73 -19.44
N PRO A 8 -5.75 20.02 -19.77
CA PRO A 8 -5.85 18.80 -20.56
C PRO A 8 -6.52 17.68 -19.75
N TYR A 9 -7.14 16.71 -20.45
CA TYR A 9 -7.72 15.51 -19.82
C TYR A 9 -6.71 14.76 -18.95
N LYS A 10 -5.48 14.61 -19.49
CA LYS A 10 -4.37 13.94 -18.84
C LYS A 10 -3.27 14.97 -18.65
N ILE A 11 -2.99 15.31 -17.41
CA ILE A 11 -1.87 16.16 -17.07
C ILE A 11 -0.64 15.26 -16.96
N TYR A 12 0.30 15.44 -17.89
CA TYR A 12 1.61 14.80 -17.86
C TYR A 12 2.68 15.81 -17.46
N LEU A 13 3.60 15.36 -16.63
CA LEU A 13 4.89 15.99 -16.46
C LEU A 13 5.82 15.53 -17.60
N SER A 14 6.87 16.28 -17.90
CA SER A 14 7.98 15.80 -18.72
C SER A 14 8.92 14.93 -17.89
N GLU A 15 9.79 14.15 -18.54
CA GLU A 15 10.81 13.34 -17.83
C GLU A 15 11.70 14.19 -16.91
N ASN A 16 11.96 15.44 -17.28
CA ASN A 16 12.76 16.35 -16.45
C ASN A 16 12.05 16.85 -15.19
N GLU A 17 10.72 16.73 -15.15
CA GLU A 17 9.86 17.11 -14.01
C GLU A 17 9.59 15.92 -13.08
N ILE A 18 10.09 14.70 -13.39
CA ILE A 18 10.03 13.56 -12.47
C ILE A 18 10.81 13.92 -11.20
N PRO A 19 10.27 13.64 -10.00
CA PRO A 19 10.96 13.90 -8.74
C PRO A 19 12.36 13.27 -8.70
N LYS A 20 13.34 14.05 -8.27
CA LYS A 20 14.73 13.61 -8.11
C LYS A 20 15.10 13.26 -6.66
N GLU A 21 14.16 13.51 -5.76
CA GLU A 21 14.26 13.23 -4.33
C GLU A 21 12.96 12.62 -3.85
N TRP A 22 13.04 11.71 -2.89
CA TRP A 22 11.89 11.28 -2.11
C TRP A 22 11.67 12.24 -0.94
N TYR A 23 10.41 12.40 -0.55
CA TYR A 23 10.05 13.25 0.58
C TYR A 23 9.74 12.43 1.83
N ASN A 24 10.49 12.64 2.88
CA ASN A 24 10.31 11.99 4.17
C ASN A 24 9.44 12.87 5.08
N VAL A 25 8.14 12.62 5.08
CA VAL A 25 7.17 13.38 5.86
C VAL A 25 7.44 13.34 7.37
N ARG A 26 8.17 12.32 7.87
CA ARG A 26 8.56 12.23 9.28
C ARG A 26 9.39 13.43 9.74
N ALA A 27 10.17 14.04 8.84
CA ALA A 27 10.94 15.24 9.17
C ALA A 27 10.06 16.40 9.64
N ASP A 28 8.85 16.52 9.10
CA ASP A 28 7.89 17.57 9.44
C ASP A 28 6.89 17.15 10.54
N MET A 29 6.84 15.89 10.93
CA MET A 29 5.96 15.42 11.99
C MET A 29 6.42 15.90 13.38
N LYS A 30 5.52 16.54 14.11
CA LYS A 30 5.75 16.94 15.50
C LYS A 30 5.83 15.72 16.42
N ASN A 31 4.90 14.80 16.28
CA ASN A 31 4.90 13.50 16.94
C ASN A 31 5.45 12.49 15.96
N LYS A 32 6.70 12.06 16.16
CA LYS A 32 7.33 11.03 15.32
C LYS A 32 6.66 9.68 15.56
N PRO A 33 6.56 8.82 14.54
CA PRO A 33 6.19 7.43 14.78
C PRO A 33 7.12 6.80 15.82
N ALA A 34 6.55 6.02 16.73
CA ALA A 34 7.35 5.34 17.73
C ALA A 34 8.31 4.32 17.08
N PRO A 35 9.52 4.11 17.65
CA PRO A 35 10.51 3.20 17.06
C PRO A 35 10.02 1.75 17.05
N LEU A 36 10.53 0.96 16.11
CA LEU A 36 10.38 -0.49 16.15
C LEU A 36 11.03 -1.05 17.40
N LEU A 37 10.41 -2.02 18.07
CA LEU A 37 10.97 -2.67 19.24
C LEU A 37 11.42 -4.09 18.94
N ASN A 38 12.55 -4.46 19.52
CA ASN A 38 12.99 -5.85 19.56
C ASN A 38 12.05 -6.64 20.49
N PRO A 39 11.39 -7.70 20.00
CA PRO A 39 10.38 -8.42 20.79
C PRO A 39 10.96 -9.15 22.03
N GLY A 40 12.25 -9.46 22.03
CA GLY A 40 12.91 -10.13 23.17
C GLY A 40 13.34 -9.18 24.27
N THR A 41 13.75 -7.95 23.92
CA THR A 41 14.28 -6.97 24.90
C THR A 41 13.35 -5.80 25.16
N LEU A 42 12.36 -5.59 24.31
CA LEU A 42 11.45 -4.42 24.30
C LEU A 42 12.19 -3.07 24.20
N GLN A 43 13.42 -3.08 23.68
CA GLN A 43 14.20 -1.88 23.41
C GLN A 43 14.03 -1.47 21.94
N PRO A 44 14.20 -0.18 21.61
CA PRO A 44 14.25 0.28 20.23
C PRO A 44 15.27 -0.51 19.42
N MET A 45 14.88 -0.93 18.21
CA MET A 45 15.78 -1.63 17.31
C MET A 45 16.85 -0.68 16.78
N THR A 46 18.07 -1.17 16.74
CA THR A 46 19.22 -0.51 16.14
C THR A 46 19.43 -0.97 14.70
N ALA A 47 20.33 -0.30 13.97
CA ALA A 47 20.74 -0.77 12.65
C ALA A 47 21.32 -2.18 12.67
N ASP A 48 22.06 -2.53 13.73
CA ASP A 48 22.65 -3.86 13.87
C ASP A 48 21.60 -4.96 14.08
N ASP A 49 20.50 -4.64 14.77
CA ASP A 49 19.37 -5.57 14.93
C ASP A 49 18.63 -5.83 13.59
N LEU A 50 18.60 -4.84 12.68
CA LEU A 50 17.91 -4.92 11.40
C LEU A 50 18.79 -5.49 10.28
N ARG A 51 20.12 -5.38 10.39
CA ARG A 51 21.08 -5.80 9.34
C ARG A 51 20.99 -7.27 8.93
N PRO A 52 20.65 -8.23 9.79
CA PRO A 52 20.42 -9.59 9.37
C PRO A 52 19.27 -9.73 8.35
N VAL A 53 18.27 -8.84 8.40
CA VAL A 53 17.02 -8.94 7.61
C VAL A 53 17.03 -8.05 6.39
N PHE A 54 17.52 -6.80 6.50
CA PHE A 54 17.40 -5.77 5.47
C PHE A 54 18.76 -5.34 4.90
N CYS A 55 18.74 -4.74 3.71
CA CYS A 55 19.90 -4.05 3.15
C CYS A 55 20.25 -2.81 3.96
N ASP A 56 21.55 -2.48 4.06
CA ASP A 56 22.05 -1.38 4.89
C ASP A 56 21.43 -0.02 4.54
N GLU A 57 21.28 0.31 3.25
CA GLU A 57 20.66 1.56 2.82
C GLU A 57 19.17 1.63 3.17
N LEU A 58 18.46 0.50 3.06
CA LEU A 58 17.05 0.43 3.48
C LEU A 58 16.88 0.62 4.98
N ILE A 59 17.85 0.15 5.78
CA ILE A 59 17.90 0.38 7.23
C ILE A 59 18.13 1.86 7.52
N ALA A 60 19.07 2.51 6.81
CA ALA A 60 19.32 3.93 6.97
C ALA A 60 18.06 4.76 6.69
N GLN A 61 17.36 4.47 5.60
CA GLN A 61 16.10 5.13 5.24
C GLN A 61 14.96 4.80 6.23
N GLU A 62 14.90 3.59 6.79
CA GLU A 62 13.91 3.21 7.80
C GLU A 62 14.08 4.02 9.08
N LEU A 63 15.31 4.23 9.51
CA LEU A 63 15.64 4.88 10.79
C LEU A 63 15.73 6.42 10.70
N ASP A 64 15.96 6.99 9.50
CA ASP A 64 16.07 8.44 9.33
C ASP A 64 14.68 9.11 9.40
N ASP A 65 14.44 9.85 10.46
CA ASP A 65 13.22 10.63 10.68
C ASP A 65 13.46 12.15 10.70
N THR A 66 14.62 12.60 10.23
CA THR A 66 15.09 13.99 10.30
C THR A 66 15.36 14.62 8.95
N THR A 67 15.84 13.85 7.97
CA THR A 67 16.16 14.36 6.62
C THR A 67 14.89 14.45 5.79
N PRO A 68 14.45 15.66 5.39
CA PRO A 68 13.18 15.83 4.69
C PRO A 68 13.20 15.35 3.25
N TYR A 69 14.33 15.51 2.54
CA TYR A 69 14.48 15.09 1.15
C TYR A 69 15.66 14.16 0.99
N ILE A 70 15.43 13.00 0.42
CA ILE A 70 16.43 11.94 0.21
C ILE A 70 16.65 11.81 -1.30
N PRO A 71 17.86 12.05 -1.82
CA PRO A 71 18.14 11.96 -3.24
C PRO A 71 17.84 10.57 -3.83
N ILE A 72 17.18 10.54 -4.98
CA ILE A 72 16.94 9.31 -5.74
C ILE A 72 18.21 9.03 -6.57
N PRO A 73 18.89 7.89 -6.41
CA PRO A 73 20.03 7.51 -7.24
C PRO A 73 19.72 7.60 -8.74
N GLN A 74 20.69 8.03 -9.52
CA GLN A 74 20.51 8.26 -10.96
C GLN A 74 20.00 7.00 -11.69
N GLU A 75 20.49 5.83 -11.31
CA GLU A 75 20.07 4.56 -11.91
C GLU A 75 18.60 4.25 -11.64
N ILE A 76 18.09 4.55 -10.43
CA ILE A 76 16.66 4.45 -10.12
C ILE A 76 15.87 5.48 -10.94
N GLN A 77 16.34 6.72 -11.07
CA GLN A 77 15.69 7.73 -11.90
C GLN A 77 15.59 7.29 -13.36
N ASP A 78 16.61 6.63 -13.90
CA ASP A 78 16.60 6.11 -15.27
C ASP A 78 15.59 4.97 -15.45
N PHE A 79 15.44 4.06 -14.47
CA PHE A 79 14.36 3.08 -14.46
C PHE A 79 12.98 3.72 -14.32
N TYR A 80 12.85 4.76 -13.51
CA TYR A 80 11.58 5.49 -13.40
C TYR A 80 11.13 6.07 -14.75
N LYS A 81 12.02 6.58 -15.58
CA LYS A 81 11.69 7.11 -16.91
C LYS A 81 11.06 6.06 -17.85
N MET A 82 11.27 4.76 -17.61
CA MET A 82 10.65 3.70 -18.42
C MET A 82 9.12 3.64 -18.26
N TYR A 83 8.56 4.14 -17.14
CA TYR A 83 7.11 4.04 -16.88
C TYR A 83 6.53 5.29 -16.20
N ARG A 84 7.34 6.24 -15.81
CA ARG A 84 6.95 7.53 -15.25
C ARG A 84 7.31 8.67 -16.23
N PRO A 85 6.65 9.85 -16.15
CA PRO A 85 5.65 10.22 -15.13
C PRO A 85 4.31 9.49 -15.34
N ALA A 86 3.63 9.19 -14.23
CA ALA A 86 2.27 8.67 -14.29
C ALA A 86 1.27 9.82 -14.43
N PRO A 87 0.20 9.67 -15.25
CA PRO A 87 -0.72 10.78 -15.50
C PRO A 87 -1.60 11.11 -14.29
N LEU A 88 -1.90 12.40 -14.14
CA LEU A 88 -3.05 12.89 -13.38
C LEU A 88 -4.19 13.14 -14.35
N VAL A 89 -5.30 12.44 -14.19
CA VAL A 89 -6.41 12.43 -15.15
C VAL A 89 -7.65 13.05 -14.53
N ARG A 90 -8.33 13.92 -15.27
CA ARG A 90 -9.63 14.42 -14.85
C ARG A 90 -10.75 13.49 -15.29
N ALA A 91 -11.57 13.06 -14.33
CA ALA A 91 -12.67 12.12 -14.52
C ALA A 91 -13.94 12.81 -15.03
N TYR A 92 -13.87 13.47 -16.18
CA TYR A 92 -15.00 14.22 -16.75
C TYR A 92 -16.25 13.37 -16.98
N CYS A 93 -16.09 12.12 -17.41
CA CYS A 93 -17.23 11.23 -17.66
C CYS A 93 -17.91 10.81 -16.35
N LEU A 94 -17.12 10.63 -15.29
CA LEU A 94 -17.65 10.34 -13.96
C LEU A 94 -18.38 11.56 -13.37
N GLU A 95 -17.80 12.76 -13.48
CA GLU A 95 -18.44 14.01 -13.06
C GLU A 95 -19.81 14.20 -13.73
N GLU A 96 -19.88 13.97 -15.05
CA GLU A 96 -21.10 14.06 -15.86
C GLU A 96 -22.12 13.00 -15.43
N LYS A 97 -21.69 11.75 -15.24
CA LYS A 97 -22.55 10.66 -14.80
C LYS A 97 -23.17 10.94 -13.43
N LEU A 98 -22.41 11.52 -12.51
CA LEU A 98 -22.85 11.87 -11.14
C LEU A 98 -23.68 13.17 -11.13
N GLN A 99 -23.57 14.00 -12.17
CA GLN A 99 -24.18 15.34 -12.22
C GLN A 99 -23.73 16.21 -11.03
N THR A 100 -22.46 16.14 -10.69
CA THR A 100 -21.85 16.85 -9.56
C THR A 100 -21.13 18.12 -10.00
N PRO A 101 -21.09 19.18 -9.18
CA PRO A 101 -20.20 20.31 -9.40
C PRO A 101 -18.74 19.99 -9.04
N ALA A 102 -18.47 18.88 -8.35
CA ALA A 102 -17.11 18.50 -7.96
C ALA A 102 -16.21 18.28 -9.17
N LYS A 103 -14.93 18.65 -9.03
CA LYS A 103 -13.86 18.36 -9.98
C LYS A 103 -13.09 17.14 -9.49
N ILE A 104 -13.13 16.03 -10.23
CA ILE A 104 -12.57 14.75 -9.81
C ILE A 104 -11.31 14.44 -10.63
N TYR A 105 -10.20 14.21 -9.94
CA TYR A 105 -8.93 13.81 -10.54
C TYR A 105 -8.46 12.47 -9.96
N TYR A 106 -7.82 11.66 -10.80
CA TYR A 106 -7.15 10.44 -10.31
C TYR A 106 -5.71 10.35 -10.78
N LYS A 107 -4.83 9.96 -9.85
CA LYS A 107 -3.43 9.65 -10.14
C LYS A 107 -3.32 8.20 -10.58
N PHE A 108 -3.05 7.97 -11.88
CA PHE A 108 -3.12 6.64 -12.46
C PHE A 108 -1.80 5.89 -12.39
N GLU A 109 -1.56 5.22 -11.28
CA GLU A 109 -0.39 4.38 -11.04
C GLU A 109 -0.51 2.96 -11.63
N GLY A 110 -1.70 2.50 -11.97
CA GLY A 110 -1.93 1.23 -12.66
C GLY A 110 -1.50 1.21 -14.13
N ASN A 111 -1.12 2.36 -14.69
CA ASN A 111 -0.71 2.51 -16.09
C ASN A 111 0.81 2.27 -16.27
N ASN A 112 1.36 1.27 -15.62
CA ASN A 112 2.75 0.87 -15.82
C ASN A 112 2.86 -0.64 -16.11
N THR A 113 4.05 -1.08 -16.46
CA THR A 113 4.31 -2.47 -16.89
C THR A 113 4.03 -3.51 -15.82
N SER A 114 4.09 -3.16 -14.53
CA SER A 114 3.70 -4.07 -13.44
C SER A 114 2.22 -4.03 -13.08
N GLY A 115 1.50 -3.04 -13.62
CA GLY A 115 0.08 -2.82 -13.37
C GLY A 115 -0.25 -2.21 -12.01
N SER A 116 0.72 -1.72 -11.24
CA SER A 116 0.48 -1.07 -9.94
C SER A 116 1.61 -0.13 -9.49
N HIS A 117 1.31 0.72 -8.49
CA HIS A 117 2.26 1.61 -7.81
C HIS A 117 3.47 0.90 -7.19
N LYS A 118 3.38 -0.40 -6.94
CA LYS A 118 4.40 -1.14 -6.19
C LYS A 118 5.76 -1.16 -6.87
N LEU A 119 5.80 -0.97 -8.19
CA LEU A 119 7.04 -0.92 -8.97
C LEU A 119 7.97 0.21 -8.48
N ASN A 120 7.45 1.32 -7.96
CA ASN A 120 8.26 2.43 -7.46
C ASN A 120 9.22 2.00 -6.34
N SER A 121 8.73 1.23 -5.37
CA SER A 121 9.56 0.72 -4.28
C SER A 121 10.33 -0.55 -4.68
N ALA A 122 9.77 -1.39 -5.54
CA ALA A 122 10.43 -2.60 -6.01
C ALA A 122 11.77 -2.29 -6.71
N ILE A 123 11.78 -1.29 -7.58
CA ILE A 123 13.00 -0.82 -8.25
C ILE A 123 14.03 -0.33 -7.23
N ALA A 124 13.62 0.49 -6.24
CA ALA A 124 14.53 1.01 -5.23
C ALA A 124 15.14 -0.11 -4.36
N GLN A 125 14.31 -1.01 -3.85
CA GLN A 125 14.77 -2.11 -2.99
C GLN A 125 15.67 -3.09 -3.75
N ALA A 126 15.33 -3.45 -4.99
CA ALA A 126 16.18 -4.31 -5.82
C ALA A 126 17.52 -3.64 -6.19
N TYR A 127 17.50 -2.32 -6.48
CA TYR A 127 18.72 -1.55 -6.69
C TYR A 127 19.67 -1.63 -5.49
N TYR A 128 19.17 -1.34 -4.28
CA TYR A 128 20.01 -1.37 -3.08
C TYR A 128 20.50 -2.78 -2.73
N ALA A 129 19.67 -3.80 -2.97
CA ALA A 129 20.11 -5.19 -2.84
C ALA A 129 21.28 -5.50 -3.79
N LYS A 130 21.19 -5.05 -5.04
CA LYS A 130 22.27 -5.20 -6.04
C LYS A 130 23.53 -4.45 -5.65
N GLN A 131 23.38 -3.18 -5.19
CA GLN A 131 24.53 -2.36 -4.77
C GLN A 131 25.28 -2.98 -3.58
N GLN A 132 24.57 -3.65 -2.67
CA GLN A 132 25.17 -4.38 -1.56
C GLN A 132 25.80 -5.73 -1.99
N GLY A 133 25.70 -6.12 -3.24
CA GLY A 133 26.29 -7.35 -3.77
C GLY A 133 25.51 -8.62 -3.39
N LEU A 134 24.21 -8.52 -3.11
CA LEU A 134 23.39 -9.67 -2.79
C LEU A 134 23.14 -10.54 -4.02
N LYS A 135 22.91 -11.84 -3.77
CA LYS A 135 22.54 -12.84 -4.80
C LYS A 135 21.05 -12.78 -5.13
N GLY A 136 20.23 -12.48 -4.11
CA GLY A 136 18.80 -12.50 -4.27
C GLY A 136 18.05 -11.92 -3.07
N VAL A 137 16.74 -11.94 -3.20
CA VAL A 137 15.82 -11.44 -2.17
C VAL A 137 14.68 -12.43 -1.92
N THR A 138 14.16 -12.41 -0.70
CA THR A 138 12.92 -13.10 -0.33
C THR A 138 11.85 -12.06 -0.03
N THR A 139 10.59 -12.39 -0.29
CA THR A 139 9.47 -11.49 -0.03
C THR A 139 8.15 -12.23 0.13
N GLU A 140 7.18 -11.53 0.69
CA GLU A 140 5.77 -11.90 0.69
C GLU A 140 5.01 -11.23 -0.46
N THR A 141 3.81 -11.72 -0.78
CA THR A 141 2.84 -10.98 -1.58
C THR A 141 1.41 -11.39 -1.22
N GLY A 142 0.50 -10.42 -1.07
CA GLY A 142 -0.91 -10.67 -0.83
C GLY A 142 -1.63 -11.08 -2.11
N ALA A 143 -2.05 -10.09 -2.91
CA ALA A 143 -2.76 -10.30 -4.19
C ALA A 143 -1.84 -10.62 -5.38
N GLY A 144 -0.51 -10.55 -5.19
CA GLY A 144 0.49 -10.77 -6.23
C GLY A 144 1.00 -9.49 -6.92
N GLN A 145 0.47 -8.31 -6.60
CA GLN A 145 0.94 -7.05 -7.19
C GLN A 145 2.39 -6.73 -6.81
N TRP A 146 2.72 -6.90 -5.52
CA TRP A 146 4.08 -6.69 -5.03
C TRP A 146 5.05 -7.73 -5.63
N GLY A 147 4.70 -9.01 -5.56
CA GLY A 147 5.50 -10.08 -6.16
C GLY A 147 5.77 -9.86 -7.64
N THR A 148 4.77 -9.40 -8.41
CA THR A 148 4.92 -9.03 -9.83
C THR A 148 5.93 -7.90 -10.02
N ALA A 149 5.78 -6.81 -9.27
CA ALA A 149 6.66 -5.64 -9.37
C ALA A 149 8.11 -5.99 -8.97
N LEU A 150 8.28 -6.75 -7.88
CA LEU A 150 9.61 -7.16 -7.42
C LEU A 150 10.26 -8.16 -8.37
N SER A 151 9.53 -9.14 -8.90
CA SER A 151 10.07 -10.10 -9.88
C SER A 151 10.61 -9.38 -11.11
N MET A 152 9.90 -8.35 -11.59
CA MET A 152 10.35 -7.49 -12.69
C MET A 152 11.62 -6.73 -12.31
N ALA A 153 11.65 -6.09 -11.14
CA ALA A 153 12.81 -5.33 -10.67
C ALA A 153 14.04 -6.24 -10.49
N CYS A 154 13.86 -7.43 -9.90
CA CYS A 154 14.94 -8.42 -9.77
C CYS A 154 15.47 -8.90 -11.12
N SER A 155 14.59 -9.07 -12.11
CA SER A 155 15.00 -9.40 -13.48
C SER A 155 15.90 -8.33 -14.08
N TYR A 156 15.61 -7.04 -13.86
CA TYR A 156 16.46 -5.92 -14.32
C TYR A 156 17.87 -5.95 -13.69
N PHE A 157 17.93 -6.24 -12.39
CA PHE A 157 19.17 -6.19 -11.64
C PHE A 157 19.93 -7.54 -11.57
N GLY A 158 19.38 -8.61 -12.17
CA GLY A 158 19.97 -9.95 -12.17
C GLY A 158 20.03 -10.56 -10.78
N LEU A 159 18.97 -10.38 -9.99
CA LEU A 159 18.79 -10.93 -8.64
C LEU A 159 17.83 -12.12 -8.66
N ASP A 160 18.10 -13.15 -7.87
CA ASP A 160 17.13 -14.18 -7.58
C ASP A 160 15.98 -13.61 -6.75
N CYS A 161 14.74 -14.06 -7.04
CA CYS A 161 13.53 -13.58 -6.37
C CYS A 161 12.70 -14.77 -5.85
N GLN A 162 12.53 -14.85 -4.53
CA GLN A 162 11.70 -15.87 -3.88
C GLN A 162 10.46 -15.23 -3.25
N VAL A 163 9.28 -15.58 -3.74
CA VAL A 163 8.01 -14.96 -3.36
C VAL A 163 7.13 -15.96 -2.60
N TYR A 164 6.72 -15.60 -1.39
CA TYR A 164 5.69 -16.30 -0.62
C TYR A 164 4.35 -15.60 -0.85
N MET A 165 3.43 -16.25 -1.56
CA MET A 165 2.14 -15.68 -1.94
C MET A 165 1.03 -16.24 -1.05
N VAL A 166 0.18 -15.36 -0.51
CA VAL A 166 -0.99 -15.77 0.28
C VAL A 166 -1.79 -16.83 -0.45
N LYS A 167 -2.02 -17.99 0.18
CA LYS A 167 -2.56 -19.23 -0.44
C LYS A 167 -3.86 -18.98 -1.22
N VAL A 168 -4.83 -18.31 -0.64
CA VAL A 168 -6.09 -18.02 -1.34
C VAL A 168 -5.88 -17.17 -2.60
N SER A 169 -4.95 -16.24 -2.58
CA SER A 169 -4.62 -15.43 -3.76
C SER A 169 -3.82 -16.22 -4.79
N TYR A 170 -2.94 -17.11 -4.37
CA TYR A 170 -2.22 -18.03 -5.25
C TYR A 170 -3.17 -18.88 -6.10
N GLU A 171 -4.29 -19.31 -5.50
CA GLU A 171 -5.32 -20.10 -6.16
C GLU A 171 -6.25 -19.24 -7.03
N GLN A 172 -6.69 -18.08 -6.53
CA GLN A 172 -7.66 -17.19 -7.20
C GLN A 172 -7.06 -16.35 -8.33
N LYS A 173 -5.74 -16.13 -8.32
CA LYS A 173 -5.04 -15.24 -9.28
C LYS A 173 -3.89 -15.96 -9.99
N PRO A 174 -4.18 -17.04 -10.74
CA PRO A 174 -3.14 -17.89 -11.36
C PRO A 174 -2.27 -17.10 -12.34
N PHE A 175 -2.83 -16.12 -13.07
CA PHE A 175 -2.06 -15.34 -14.04
C PHE A 175 -1.00 -14.45 -13.39
N ARG A 176 -1.22 -13.93 -12.19
CA ARG A 176 -0.17 -13.19 -11.47
C ARG A 176 1.01 -14.09 -11.13
N ARG A 177 0.75 -15.33 -10.71
CA ARG A 177 1.79 -16.32 -10.47
C ARG A 177 2.61 -16.59 -11.74
N GLU A 178 1.95 -16.74 -12.89
CA GLU A 178 2.65 -16.99 -14.15
C GLU A 178 3.46 -15.77 -14.61
N VAL A 179 2.99 -14.55 -14.37
CA VAL A 179 3.77 -13.33 -14.64
C VAL A 179 5.04 -13.29 -13.79
N MET A 180 4.96 -13.56 -12.48
CA MET A 180 6.13 -13.63 -11.60
C MET A 180 7.15 -14.70 -12.08
N ARG A 181 6.66 -15.90 -12.44
CA ARG A 181 7.50 -16.98 -12.97
C ARG A 181 8.14 -16.63 -14.32
N THR A 182 7.42 -15.89 -15.16
CA THR A 182 7.95 -15.40 -16.45
C THR A 182 9.11 -14.43 -16.24
N TYR A 183 9.08 -13.62 -15.19
CA TYR A 183 10.20 -12.77 -14.77
C TYR A 183 11.29 -13.53 -13.97
N GLY A 184 11.19 -14.85 -13.85
CA GLY A 184 12.21 -15.69 -13.21
C GLY A 184 12.05 -15.91 -11.71
N ALA A 185 10.97 -15.42 -11.08
CA ALA A 185 10.76 -15.63 -9.65
C ALA A 185 10.28 -17.05 -9.33
N THR A 186 10.69 -17.54 -8.16
CA THR A 186 10.07 -18.71 -7.53
C THR A 186 8.90 -18.27 -6.68
N VAL A 187 7.70 -18.87 -6.86
CA VAL A 187 6.48 -18.50 -6.15
C VAL A 187 5.95 -19.67 -5.36
N THR A 188 5.83 -19.50 -4.04
CA THR A 188 5.38 -20.52 -3.09
C THR A 188 4.08 -20.08 -2.42
N PRO A 189 3.00 -20.90 -2.38
CA PRO A 189 1.80 -20.58 -1.62
C PRO A 189 2.10 -20.59 -0.12
N SER A 190 1.61 -19.58 0.62
CA SER A 190 1.84 -19.41 2.06
C SER A 190 0.52 -19.42 2.86
N PRO A 191 0.46 -20.15 3.99
CA PRO A 191 1.55 -20.94 4.61
C PRO A 191 1.88 -22.21 3.83
N SER A 192 3.17 -22.59 3.87
CA SER A 192 3.72 -23.73 3.13
C SER A 192 4.35 -24.76 4.07
N THR A 193 4.70 -25.92 3.50
CA THR A 193 5.50 -26.95 4.21
C THR A 193 7.01 -26.75 4.05
N THR A 194 7.44 -25.75 3.26
CA THR A 194 8.87 -25.54 2.94
C THR A 194 9.63 -24.87 4.08
N THR A 195 8.95 -24.08 4.89
CA THR A 195 9.54 -23.40 6.06
C THR A 195 9.06 -24.03 7.37
N GLU A 196 9.83 -23.85 8.44
CA GLU A 196 9.45 -24.32 9.78
C GLU A 196 8.22 -23.56 10.31
N VAL A 197 8.22 -22.23 10.15
CA VAL A 197 7.12 -21.38 10.59
C VAL A 197 5.84 -21.69 9.80
N GLY A 198 5.93 -21.95 8.51
CA GLY A 198 4.79 -22.36 7.69
C GLY A 198 4.19 -23.68 8.16
N ARG A 199 5.01 -24.68 8.46
CA ARG A 199 4.53 -25.96 9.03
C ARG A 199 3.86 -25.77 10.38
N LYS A 200 4.38 -24.89 11.26
CA LYS A 200 3.78 -24.58 12.55
C LYS A 200 2.40 -23.93 12.36
N ILE A 201 2.29 -22.91 11.51
CA ILE A 201 1.01 -22.24 11.21
C ILE A 201 -0.01 -23.23 10.64
N LEU A 202 0.40 -24.13 9.73
CA LEU A 202 -0.51 -25.16 9.18
C LEU A 202 -0.94 -26.18 10.24
N ALA A 203 -0.10 -26.50 11.21
CA ALA A 203 -0.47 -27.40 12.32
C ALA A 203 -1.46 -26.74 13.29
N GLU A 204 -1.30 -25.46 13.59
CA GLU A 204 -2.18 -24.68 14.47
C GLU A 204 -3.51 -24.32 13.78
N HIS A 205 -3.49 -24.09 12.46
CA HIS A 205 -4.62 -23.66 11.64
C HIS A 205 -4.75 -24.49 10.35
N PRO A 206 -5.17 -25.78 10.40
CA PRO A 206 -5.12 -26.70 9.26
C PRO A 206 -5.94 -26.25 8.04
N GLY A 207 -6.99 -25.47 8.24
CA GLY A 207 -7.87 -24.96 7.17
C GLY A 207 -7.59 -23.54 6.72
N THR A 208 -6.48 -22.94 7.13
CA THR A 208 -6.23 -21.51 6.87
C THR A 208 -6.10 -21.19 5.38
N THR A 209 -6.70 -20.09 4.96
CA THR A 209 -6.55 -19.49 3.64
C THR A 209 -5.25 -18.66 3.51
N GLY A 210 -4.50 -18.53 4.61
CA GLY A 210 -3.32 -17.70 4.73
C GLY A 210 -3.65 -16.21 4.91
N SER A 211 -2.63 -15.48 5.34
CA SER A 211 -2.66 -14.01 5.47
C SER A 211 -1.33 -13.43 5.02
N LEU A 212 -1.29 -12.11 4.87
CA LEU A 212 -0.03 -11.43 4.58
C LEU A 212 0.98 -11.64 5.72
N GLY A 213 0.52 -11.62 6.98
CA GLY A 213 1.37 -11.91 8.14
C GLY A 213 2.00 -13.30 8.11
N CYS A 214 1.28 -14.34 7.64
CA CYS A 214 1.86 -15.68 7.43
C CYS A 214 2.97 -15.65 6.37
N ALA A 215 2.72 -15.00 5.25
CA ALA A 215 3.67 -14.91 4.15
C ALA A 215 4.93 -14.12 4.54
N ILE A 216 4.81 -13.07 5.33
CA ILE A 216 5.93 -12.30 5.92
C ILE A 216 6.79 -13.23 6.78
N SER A 217 6.17 -13.98 7.71
CA SER A 217 6.89 -14.91 8.59
C SER A 217 7.73 -15.92 7.81
N GLU A 218 7.18 -16.47 6.72
CA GLU A 218 7.89 -17.44 5.88
C GLU A 218 9.03 -16.80 5.08
N ALA A 219 8.81 -15.62 4.49
CA ALA A 219 9.81 -14.90 3.71
C ALA A 219 11.03 -14.51 4.55
N VAL A 220 10.82 -13.99 5.77
CA VAL A 220 11.88 -13.65 6.73
C VAL A 220 12.65 -14.90 7.16
N LYS A 221 11.95 -16.02 7.45
CA LYS A 221 12.63 -17.26 7.84
C LYS A 221 13.36 -17.96 6.68
N ALA A 222 12.90 -17.78 5.46
CA ALA A 222 13.59 -18.30 4.29
C ALA A 222 14.89 -17.54 4.03
N GLU A 223 14.89 -16.20 4.20
CA GLU A 223 16.06 -15.35 4.08
C GLU A 223 17.15 -15.77 5.07
N SER A 224 16.81 -15.92 6.36
CA SER A 224 17.75 -16.22 7.43
C SER A 224 18.54 -17.54 7.25
N LYS A 225 18.15 -18.39 6.30
CA LYS A 225 18.80 -19.65 5.93
C LYS A 225 19.65 -19.57 4.68
N GLN A 226 19.74 -18.40 4.02
CA GLN A 226 20.40 -18.24 2.72
C GLN A 226 21.45 -17.12 2.78
N GLU A 227 22.71 -17.48 2.63
CA GLU A 227 23.81 -16.52 2.53
C GLU A 227 23.70 -15.68 1.25
N GLY A 228 23.78 -14.35 1.40
CA GLY A 228 23.67 -13.41 0.28
C GLY A 228 22.23 -13.05 -0.10
N TYR A 229 21.25 -13.39 0.73
CA TYR A 229 19.87 -12.95 0.58
C TYR A 229 19.49 -11.94 1.65
N ARG A 230 18.49 -11.10 1.34
CA ARG A 230 17.80 -10.22 2.30
C ARG A 230 16.31 -10.21 2.02
N TYR A 231 15.54 -9.94 3.05
CA TYR A 231 14.11 -9.74 2.94
C TYR A 231 13.81 -8.32 2.43
N VAL A 232 12.86 -8.22 1.54
CA VAL A 232 12.28 -6.96 1.04
C VAL A 232 10.76 -7.04 1.11
N LEU A 233 10.08 -5.89 1.24
CA LEU A 233 8.64 -5.87 1.49
C LEU A 233 7.91 -4.78 0.71
N GLY A 234 6.63 -5.02 0.43
CA GLY A 234 5.81 -4.18 -0.45
C GLY A 234 4.98 -3.11 0.25
N SER A 235 5.05 -2.97 1.60
CA SER A 235 4.24 -2.01 2.35
C SER A 235 4.74 -1.85 3.79
N VAL A 236 4.02 -1.07 4.60
CA VAL A 236 4.12 -0.89 6.06
C VAL A 236 5.31 -0.05 6.51
N LEU A 237 6.54 -0.43 6.21
CA LEU A 237 7.73 0.23 6.73
C LEU A 237 7.98 1.60 6.10
N ASN A 238 8.70 2.46 6.84
CA ASN A 238 8.93 3.86 6.48
C ASN A 238 9.67 4.00 5.15
N GLN A 239 10.67 3.14 4.91
CA GLN A 239 11.42 3.13 3.65
C GLN A 239 10.52 2.85 2.44
N VAL A 240 9.50 2.01 2.58
CA VAL A 240 8.56 1.72 1.48
C VAL A 240 7.66 2.92 1.21
N LEU A 241 7.13 3.56 2.26
CA LEU A 241 6.35 4.80 2.11
C LEU A 241 7.19 5.89 1.46
N LEU A 242 8.45 6.03 1.85
CA LEU A 242 9.41 6.99 1.29
C LEU A 242 9.51 6.81 -0.23
N HIS A 243 9.77 5.60 -0.73
CA HIS A 243 9.85 5.32 -2.17
C HIS A 243 8.55 5.64 -2.90
N GLN A 244 7.40 5.47 -2.26
CA GLN A 244 6.10 5.77 -2.86
C GLN A 244 5.79 7.27 -2.93
N THR A 245 6.56 8.13 -2.29
CA THR A 245 6.30 9.59 -2.31
C THR A 245 6.43 10.21 -3.71
N VAL A 246 7.06 9.55 -4.67
CA VAL A 246 7.03 9.95 -6.08
C VAL A 246 5.60 10.09 -6.61
N ILE A 247 4.63 9.34 -6.07
CA ILE A 247 3.21 9.45 -6.44
C ILE A 247 2.67 10.83 -6.07
N GLY A 248 2.84 11.20 -4.80
CA GLY A 248 2.35 12.47 -4.27
C GLY A 248 3.09 13.67 -4.84
N LEU A 249 4.41 13.57 -4.96
CA LEU A 249 5.26 14.63 -5.54
C LEU A 249 4.88 14.93 -7.00
N GLU A 250 4.70 13.90 -7.83
CA GLU A 250 4.20 14.11 -9.20
C GLU A 250 2.77 14.64 -9.23
N THR A 251 1.91 14.15 -8.33
CA THR A 251 0.53 14.63 -8.22
C THR A 251 0.51 16.12 -7.91
N LYS A 252 1.29 16.54 -6.91
CA LYS A 252 1.41 17.94 -6.52
C LYS A 252 1.97 18.79 -7.67
N ALA A 253 3.06 18.37 -8.29
CA ALA A 253 3.67 19.09 -9.42
C ALA A 253 2.68 19.24 -10.61
N ALA A 254 1.89 18.21 -10.90
CA ALA A 254 0.87 18.25 -11.95
C ALA A 254 -0.27 19.22 -11.61
N LEU A 255 -0.72 19.26 -10.36
CA LEU A 255 -1.73 20.20 -9.87
C LEU A 255 -1.20 21.64 -9.90
N ASP A 256 0.01 21.88 -9.38
CA ASP A 256 0.65 23.19 -9.34
C ASP A 256 0.85 23.78 -10.75
N LYS A 257 1.18 22.95 -11.74
CA LYS A 257 1.35 23.33 -13.16
C LYS A 257 0.11 24.01 -13.75
N TYR A 258 -1.06 23.72 -13.23
CA TYR A 258 -2.33 24.30 -13.67
C TYR A 258 -3.04 25.11 -12.59
N ASN A 259 -2.33 25.46 -11.51
CA ASN A 259 -2.85 26.22 -10.36
C ASN A 259 -4.11 25.56 -9.75
N ILE A 260 -4.13 24.24 -9.64
CA ILE A 260 -5.20 23.47 -9.04
C ILE A 260 -4.84 23.17 -7.59
N THR A 261 -5.72 23.55 -6.65
CA THR A 261 -5.59 23.19 -5.23
C THR A 261 -6.65 22.13 -4.92
N PRO A 262 -6.28 20.95 -4.42
CA PRO A 262 -7.26 19.96 -3.99
C PRO A 262 -7.91 20.36 -2.66
N ASP A 263 -9.18 20.05 -2.49
CA ASP A 263 -9.89 20.14 -1.21
C ASP A 263 -9.85 18.81 -0.46
N ILE A 264 -9.98 17.69 -1.23
CA ILE A 264 -10.07 16.34 -0.68
C ILE A 264 -9.07 15.44 -1.40
N ILE A 265 -8.29 14.69 -0.62
CA ILE A 265 -7.31 13.72 -1.12
C ILE A 265 -7.66 12.34 -0.56
N ILE A 266 -7.83 11.33 -1.42
CA ILE A 266 -8.35 10.02 -1.06
C ILE A 266 -7.39 8.92 -1.52
N GLY A 267 -7.07 7.99 -0.65
CA GLY A 267 -6.29 6.80 -1.02
C GLY A 267 -6.77 5.56 -0.31
N CYS A 268 -6.67 4.41 -0.96
CA CYS A 268 -6.92 3.13 -0.31
C CYS A 268 -5.77 2.75 0.63
N ALA A 269 -6.10 2.09 1.72
CA ALA A 269 -5.17 1.74 2.79
C ALA A 269 -5.28 0.26 3.17
N GLY A 270 -4.19 -0.47 2.94
CA GLY A 270 -3.90 -1.78 3.53
C GLY A 270 -2.80 -1.62 4.56
N GLY A 271 -1.54 -1.92 4.19
CA GLY A 271 -0.37 -1.56 5.01
C GLY A 271 0.03 -0.08 4.95
N GLY A 272 -0.64 0.74 4.12
CA GLY A 272 -0.51 2.20 4.11
C GLY A 272 0.52 2.79 3.15
N SER A 273 1.32 2.01 2.40
CA SER A 273 2.40 2.56 1.59
C SER A 273 1.93 3.43 0.41
N ASN A 274 0.91 2.97 -0.31
CA ASN A 274 0.30 3.73 -1.39
C ASN A 274 -0.32 5.05 -0.87
N LEU A 275 -1.11 4.96 0.18
CA LEU A 275 -1.72 6.14 0.81
C LEU A 275 -0.63 7.11 1.28
N GLY A 276 0.33 6.63 2.08
CA GLY A 276 1.43 7.44 2.59
C GLY A 276 2.22 8.12 1.47
N GLY A 277 2.50 7.40 0.38
CA GLY A 277 3.18 7.96 -0.78
C GLY A 277 2.41 9.10 -1.45
N LEU A 278 1.10 8.90 -1.66
CA LEU A 278 0.24 9.93 -2.27
C LEU A 278 0.11 11.17 -1.40
N ILE A 279 -0.15 10.97 -0.10
CA ILE A 279 -0.53 12.08 0.79
C ILE A 279 0.66 12.83 1.39
N SER A 280 1.86 12.23 1.44
CA SER A 280 3.01 12.80 2.16
C SER A 280 3.30 14.27 1.86
N PRO A 281 3.40 14.74 0.60
CA PRO A 281 3.69 16.15 0.34
C PRO A 281 2.55 17.08 0.78
N PHE A 282 1.32 16.62 0.73
CA PHE A 282 0.14 17.37 1.20
C PHE A 282 0.05 17.37 2.72
N ALA A 283 0.26 16.22 3.35
CA ALA A 283 0.32 16.12 4.81
C ALA A 283 1.47 16.97 5.38
N GLY A 284 2.62 17.04 4.69
CA GLY A 284 3.72 17.93 5.04
C GLY A 284 3.31 19.41 5.07
N GLU A 285 2.56 19.87 4.06
CA GLU A 285 2.02 21.25 4.05
C GLU A 285 1.05 21.51 5.23
N VAL A 286 0.22 20.51 5.58
CA VAL A 286 -0.66 20.60 6.75
C VAL A 286 0.15 20.66 8.04
N LEU A 287 1.15 19.80 8.19
CA LEU A 287 2.02 19.75 9.38
C LEU A 287 2.82 21.05 9.59
N ARG A 288 3.24 21.72 8.51
CA ARG A 288 3.90 23.02 8.55
C ARG A 288 2.92 24.21 8.69
N GLY A 289 1.60 23.95 8.66
CA GLY A 289 0.57 25.00 8.77
C GLY A 289 0.41 25.85 7.50
N GLU A 290 0.85 25.37 6.35
CA GLU A 290 0.82 26.09 5.06
C GLU A 290 -0.54 25.95 4.35
N LYS A 291 -1.17 24.79 4.48
CA LYS A 291 -2.41 24.42 3.80
C LYS A 291 -3.31 23.60 4.73
N ASN A 292 -4.55 23.46 4.32
CA ASN A 292 -5.51 22.54 4.94
C ASN A 292 -6.17 21.70 3.86
N TYR A 293 -6.10 20.39 4.01
CA TYR A 293 -6.71 19.40 3.10
C TYR A 293 -7.51 18.41 3.92
N GLN A 294 -8.65 17.96 3.41
CA GLN A 294 -9.30 16.77 3.93
C GLN A 294 -8.61 15.55 3.30
N ILE A 295 -7.95 14.75 4.12
CA ILE A 295 -7.23 13.56 3.67
C ILE A 295 -7.94 12.33 4.20
N ILE A 296 -8.36 11.41 3.30
CA ILE A 296 -9.19 10.26 3.65
C ILE A 296 -8.48 8.96 3.29
N ALA A 297 -8.19 8.15 4.32
CA ALA A 297 -7.78 6.76 4.16
C ALA A 297 -9.01 5.88 4.00
N VAL A 298 -9.02 4.99 3.00
CA VAL A 298 -10.15 4.09 2.76
C VAL A 298 -9.69 2.64 2.88
N GLU A 299 -10.28 1.92 3.80
CA GLU A 299 -9.97 0.52 4.08
C GLU A 299 -11.19 -0.40 3.83
N PRO A 300 -10.98 -1.73 3.65
CA PRO A 300 -12.09 -2.66 3.54
C PRO A 300 -12.80 -2.83 4.88
N ALA A 301 -14.13 -2.87 4.87
CA ALA A 301 -14.92 -3.17 6.06
C ALA A 301 -14.61 -4.55 6.66
N SER A 302 -14.06 -5.46 5.85
CA SER A 302 -13.60 -6.79 6.28
C SER A 302 -12.22 -6.82 6.96
N CYS A 303 -11.48 -5.69 6.92
CA CYS A 303 -10.15 -5.55 7.53
C CYS A 303 -9.94 -4.12 8.02
N PRO A 304 -10.72 -3.66 9.02
CA PRO A 304 -10.87 -2.26 9.41
C PRO A 304 -9.81 -1.83 10.44
N SER A 305 -8.54 -1.86 10.07
CA SER A 305 -7.42 -1.61 11.00
C SER A 305 -7.41 -0.20 11.61
N LEU A 306 -7.72 0.85 10.83
CA LEU A 306 -7.81 2.23 11.33
C LEU A 306 -9.13 2.50 12.05
N THR A 307 -10.27 2.08 11.47
CA THR A 307 -11.60 2.47 11.97
C THR A 307 -12.05 1.64 13.17
N ARG A 308 -11.54 0.41 13.32
CA ARG A 308 -11.93 -0.51 14.43
C ARG A 308 -10.75 -1.17 15.14
N GLY A 309 -9.51 -0.89 14.71
CA GLY A 309 -8.30 -1.37 15.38
C GLY A 309 -7.95 -0.57 16.62
N VAL A 310 -6.96 -1.05 17.36
CA VAL A 310 -6.38 -0.38 18.53
C VAL A 310 -4.98 0.15 18.20
N TYR A 311 -4.60 1.28 18.79
CA TYR A 311 -3.26 1.87 18.59
C TYR A 311 -2.28 1.28 19.59
N ALA A 312 -1.56 0.24 19.18
CA ALA A 312 -0.70 -0.56 20.05
C ALA A 312 0.60 -0.99 19.35
N TYR A 313 1.59 -1.40 20.12
CA TYR A 313 2.68 -2.20 19.59
C TYR A 313 2.19 -3.62 19.32
N ASP A 314 2.39 -4.08 18.10
CA ASP A 314 2.05 -5.44 17.71
C ASP A 314 3.12 -5.99 16.75
N PHE A 315 3.14 -7.30 16.59
CA PHE A 315 4.02 -7.94 15.62
C PHE A 315 3.60 -7.58 14.18
N CYS A 316 4.59 -7.34 13.33
CA CYS A 316 4.34 -7.11 11.93
C CYS A 316 3.90 -8.37 11.17
N ASP A 317 4.00 -9.56 11.81
CA ASP A 317 3.73 -10.86 11.21
C ASP A 317 2.99 -11.81 12.16
N THR A 318 2.31 -12.81 11.58
CA THR A 318 1.52 -13.80 12.34
C THR A 318 2.40 -14.79 13.12
N GLY A 319 3.56 -15.14 12.58
CA GLY A 319 4.51 -16.06 13.23
C GLY A 319 5.37 -15.45 14.33
N LYS A 320 5.20 -14.15 14.60
CA LYS A 320 5.90 -13.40 15.65
C LYS A 320 7.44 -13.46 15.53
N VAL A 321 7.93 -13.40 14.29
CA VAL A 321 9.37 -13.41 13.97
C VAL A 321 9.91 -12.03 13.61
N CYS A 322 9.03 -11.05 13.36
CA CYS A 322 9.36 -9.67 13.05
C CYS A 322 9.36 -8.78 14.30
N PRO A 323 9.89 -7.54 14.19
CA PRO A 323 9.80 -6.52 15.23
C PRO A 323 8.36 -6.16 15.61
N LEU A 324 8.22 -5.54 16.79
CA LEU A 324 7.00 -4.87 17.21
C LEU A 324 6.98 -3.46 16.62
N ALA A 325 5.88 -3.10 15.97
CA ALA A 325 5.63 -1.75 15.46
C ALA A 325 4.45 -1.12 16.19
N LYS A 326 4.55 0.17 16.56
CA LYS A 326 3.41 0.94 17.10
C LYS A 326 2.51 1.33 15.93
N MET A 327 1.32 0.77 15.89
CA MET A 327 0.40 0.92 14.76
C MET A 327 -1.05 0.73 15.18
N TYR A 328 -1.98 1.18 14.35
CA TYR A 328 -3.36 0.70 14.45
C TYR A 328 -3.40 -0.75 13.97
N THR A 329 -3.87 -1.66 14.80
CA THR A 329 -3.83 -3.10 14.53
C THR A 329 -5.12 -3.80 14.95
N LEU A 330 -5.44 -4.87 14.23
CA LEU A 330 -6.50 -5.83 14.57
C LEU A 330 -5.95 -7.04 15.36
N GLY A 331 -4.65 -7.01 15.68
CA GLY A 331 -3.91 -8.13 16.27
C GLY A 331 -3.22 -8.98 15.19
N SER A 332 -1.94 -9.34 15.44
CA SER A 332 -1.11 -10.09 14.48
C SER A 332 -1.63 -11.52 14.19
N GLY A 333 -2.49 -12.03 15.06
CA GLY A 333 -3.21 -13.29 14.86
C GLY A 333 -4.51 -13.16 14.05
N PHE A 334 -5.00 -11.94 13.78
CA PHE A 334 -6.21 -11.73 13.00
C PHE A 334 -5.99 -12.12 11.53
N ILE A 335 -6.83 -13.01 11.03
CA ILE A 335 -6.82 -13.46 9.63
C ILE A 335 -8.04 -12.86 8.93
N PRO A 336 -7.85 -11.85 8.06
CA PRO A 336 -8.96 -11.22 7.35
C PRO A 336 -9.73 -12.22 6.48
N SER A 337 -11.04 -12.03 6.37
CA SER A 337 -11.88 -12.75 5.40
C SER A 337 -11.27 -12.69 4.00
N PRO A 338 -11.43 -13.73 3.17
CA PRO A 338 -10.87 -13.81 1.82
C PRO A 338 -11.62 -12.90 0.83
N ASN A 339 -11.68 -11.60 1.12
CA ASN A 339 -12.18 -10.60 0.18
C ASN A 339 -11.26 -10.48 -1.04
N HIS A 340 -11.76 -9.88 -2.11
CA HIS A 340 -11.05 -9.80 -3.38
C HIS A 340 -10.02 -8.65 -3.48
N ALA A 341 -9.97 -7.74 -2.50
CA ALA A 341 -8.94 -6.71 -2.38
C ALA A 341 -7.75 -7.24 -1.55
N GLY A 342 -7.07 -8.25 -2.06
CA GLY A 342 -6.01 -8.97 -1.35
C GLY A 342 -4.84 -8.10 -0.90
N GLY A 343 -4.57 -6.99 -1.60
CA GLY A 343 -3.55 -6.01 -1.23
C GLY A 343 -3.91 -5.14 -0.02
N LEU A 344 -5.18 -5.18 0.44
CA LEU A 344 -5.65 -4.46 1.63
C LEU A 344 -5.92 -5.40 2.83
N ARG A 345 -5.53 -6.68 2.74
CA ARG A 345 -5.75 -7.69 3.78
C ARG A 345 -4.53 -7.81 4.70
N TYR A 346 -4.29 -6.79 5.50
CA TYR A 346 -3.22 -6.77 6.49
C TYR A 346 -3.77 -6.31 7.84
N HIS A 347 -3.38 -6.99 8.93
CA HIS A 347 -3.91 -6.74 10.27
C HIS A 347 -3.49 -5.39 10.87
N GLY A 348 -2.43 -4.77 10.36
CA GLY A 348 -1.88 -3.52 10.89
C GLY A 348 -1.74 -2.43 9.82
N MET A 349 -1.40 -1.24 10.27
CA MET A 349 -1.19 -0.07 9.44
C MET A 349 0.22 0.47 9.65
N SER A 350 0.83 1.03 8.60
CA SER A 350 2.12 1.72 8.68
C SER A 350 2.21 2.62 9.92
N PRO A 351 3.32 2.63 10.65
CA PRO A 351 3.54 3.53 11.79
C PRO A 351 3.35 5.01 11.42
N VAL A 352 3.80 5.45 10.24
CA VAL A 352 3.61 6.83 9.76
C VAL A 352 2.13 7.16 9.56
N VAL A 353 1.40 6.32 8.84
CA VAL A 353 -0.03 6.54 8.58
C VAL A 353 -0.83 6.45 9.88
N SER A 354 -0.48 5.51 10.75
CA SER A 354 -1.09 5.37 12.08
C SER A 354 -0.90 6.62 12.93
N GLN A 355 0.31 7.19 12.94
CA GLN A 355 0.58 8.41 13.69
C GLN A 355 -0.16 9.61 13.12
N LEU A 356 -0.20 9.77 11.78
CA LEU A 356 -0.97 10.84 11.12
C LEU A 356 -2.47 10.75 11.44
N TYR A 357 -3.01 9.53 11.49
CA TYR A 357 -4.40 9.29 11.88
C TYR A 357 -4.63 9.57 13.37
N HIS A 358 -3.72 9.13 14.23
CA HIS A 358 -3.79 9.37 15.67
C HIS A 358 -3.73 10.86 16.02
N ASP A 359 -2.96 11.63 15.28
CA ASP A 359 -2.83 13.09 15.43
C ASP A 359 -3.98 13.88 14.75
N GLY A 360 -4.93 13.21 14.12
CA GLY A 360 -6.06 13.84 13.44
C GLY A 360 -5.72 14.57 12.15
N ILE A 361 -4.55 14.29 11.55
CA ILE A 361 -4.14 14.86 10.26
C ILE A 361 -4.90 14.22 9.10
N ILE A 362 -5.28 12.95 9.26
CA ILE A 362 -6.06 12.19 8.27
C ILE A 362 -7.30 11.57 8.91
N GLU A 363 -8.32 11.34 8.10
CA GLU A 363 -9.54 10.60 8.44
C GLU A 363 -9.45 9.16 7.91
N ALA A 364 -10.25 8.26 8.46
CA ALA A 364 -10.38 6.90 7.95
C ALA A 364 -11.84 6.53 7.71
N ARG A 365 -12.10 5.76 6.65
CA ARG A 365 -13.41 5.17 6.33
C ARG A 365 -13.26 3.74 5.89
N SER A 366 -14.20 2.88 6.29
CA SER A 366 -14.29 1.51 5.82
C SER A 366 -15.43 1.37 4.81
N VAL A 367 -15.24 0.49 3.81
CA VAL A 367 -16.20 0.27 2.73
C VAL A 367 -16.41 -1.23 2.51
N GLU A 368 -17.66 -1.62 2.32
CA GLU A 368 -18.04 -2.99 1.99
C GLU A 368 -17.67 -3.36 0.55
N GLN A 369 -17.30 -4.61 0.34
CA GLN A 369 -16.76 -5.08 -0.95
C GLN A 369 -17.78 -4.96 -2.09
N THR A 370 -19.08 -5.18 -1.86
CA THR A 370 -20.12 -5.05 -2.88
C THR A 370 -20.23 -3.59 -3.36
N ALA A 371 -20.18 -2.62 -2.44
CA ALA A 371 -20.16 -1.19 -2.77
C ALA A 371 -18.88 -0.77 -3.51
N VAL A 372 -17.75 -1.40 -3.18
CA VAL A 372 -16.47 -1.20 -3.88
C VAL A 372 -16.57 -1.68 -5.33
N PHE A 373 -17.13 -2.86 -5.59
CA PHE A 373 -17.30 -3.39 -6.95
C PHE A 373 -18.37 -2.67 -7.76
N GLU A 374 -19.42 -2.15 -7.10
CA GLU A 374 -20.37 -1.24 -7.73
C GLU A 374 -19.67 0.00 -8.27
N ALA A 375 -18.86 0.66 -7.44
CA ALA A 375 -18.08 1.84 -7.83
C ALA A 375 -17.04 1.51 -8.91
N ALA A 376 -16.35 0.38 -8.81
CA ALA A 376 -15.41 -0.11 -9.81
C ALA A 376 -16.06 -0.31 -11.18
N THR A 377 -17.22 -0.96 -11.21
CA THR A 377 -17.97 -1.24 -12.44
C THR A 377 -18.51 0.05 -13.05
N GLN A 378 -19.04 0.97 -12.22
CA GLN A 378 -19.48 2.29 -12.69
C GLN A 378 -18.30 3.07 -13.31
N PHE A 379 -17.15 3.12 -12.62
CA PHE A 379 -15.94 3.79 -13.10
C PHE A 379 -15.46 3.19 -14.42
N ALA A 380 -15.38 1.85 -14.50
CA ALA A 380 -14.97 1.17 -15.72
C ALA A 380 -15.87 1.50 -16.93
N ARG A 381 -17.19 1.57 -16.71
CA ARG A 381 -18.17 1.87 -17.78
C ARG A 381 -18.12 3.31 -18.26
N VAL A 382 -17.71 4.27 -17.41
CA VAL A 382 -17.72 5.70 -17.78
C VAL A 382 -16.33 6.23 -18.15
N GLU A 383 -15.26 5.78 -17.46
CA GLU A 383 -13.88 6.23 -17.70
C GLU A 383 -13.09 5.28 -18.62
N GLY A 384 -13.63 4.08 -18.92
CA GLY A 384 -12.98 3.09 -19.78
C GLY A 384 -11.75 2.42 -19.17
N ILE A 385 -11.57 2.52 -17.84
CA ILE A 385 -10.45 1.94 -17.10
C ILE A 385 -11.00 0.91 -16.10
N LEU A 386 -10.51 -0.32 -16.18
CA LEU A 386 -10.83 -1.38 -15.23
C LEU A 386 -9.90 -1.28 -14.00
N PRO A 387 -10.39 -0.78 -12.85
CA PRO A 387 -9.53 -0.56 -11.69
C PRO A 387 -9.29 -1.85 -10.91
N ALA A 388 -8.16 -1.91 -10.20
CA ALA A 388 -7.95 -2.96 -9.19
C ALA A 388 -8.99 -2.83 -8.06
N PRO A 389 -9.44 -3.91 -7.43
CA PRO A 389 -10.35 -3.87 -6.29
C PRO A 389 -9.84 -2.98 -5.15
N GLU A 390 -8.54 -2.96 -4.92
CA GLU A 390 -7.89 -2.08 -3.94
C GLU A 390 -8.16 -0.61 -4.24
N SER A 391 -7.90 -0.16 -5.46
CA SER A 391 -8.14 1.23 -5.89
C SER A 391 -9.59 1.64 -5.82
N SER A 392 -10.48 0.68 -6.00
CA SER A 392 -11.93 0.89 -6.07
C SER A 392 -12.52 1.33 -4.73
N HIS A 393 -11.81 1.09 -3.60
CA HIS A 393 -12.14 1.65 -2.30
C HIS A 393 -12.05 3.20 -2.33
N ALA A 394 -10.98 3.74 -2.92
CA ALA A 394 -10.83 5.18 -3.10
C ALA A 394 -11.87 5.75 -4.09
N ILE A 395 -12.18 5.02 -5.16
CA ILE A 395 -13.23 5.41 -6.13
C ILE A 395 -14.58 5.52 -5.43
N ARG A 396 -14.96 4.55 -4.57
CA ARG A 396 -16.23 4.58 -3.84
C ARG A 396 -16.37 5.85 -3.01
N VAL A 397 -15.36 6.17 -2.23
CA VAL A 397 -15.38 7.37 -1.37
C VAL A 397 -15.30 8.66 -2.20
N ALA A 398 -14.56 8.67 -3.32
CA ALA A 398 -14.57 9.82 -4.24
C ALA A 398 -15.97 10.08 -4.84
N ILE A 399 -16.70 9.01 -5.19
CA ILE A 399 -18.11 9.12 -5.63
C ILE A 399 -18.99 9.67 -4.51
N ASP A 400 -18.84 9.17 -3.27
CA ASP A 400 -19.63 9.62 -2.12
C ASP A 400 -19.41 11.11 -1.84
N GLU A 401 -18.15 11.59 -1.85
CA GLU A 401 -17.83 13.01 -1.68
C GLU A 401 -18.36 13.86 -2.84
N ALA A 402 -18.28 13.37 -4.06
CA ALA A 402 -18.85 14.07 -5.23
C ALA A 402 -20.37 14.16 -5.18
N LEU A 403 -21.07 13.16 -4.64
CA LEU A 403 -22.52 13.19 -4.43
C LEU A 403 -22.90 14.16 -3.31
N LYS A 404 -22.11 14.28 -2.24
CA LYS A 404 -22.29 15.32 -1.22
C LYS A 404 -22.16 16.72 -1.84
N CYS A 405 -21.17 16.93 -2.73
CA CYS A 405 -21.05 18.19 -3.45
C CYS A 405 -22.29 18.49 -4.31
N LYS A 406 -22.91 17.46 -4.92
CA LYS A 406 -24.17 17.63 -5.66
C LYS A 406 -25.31 18.06 -4.74
N GLU A 407 -25.42 17.46 -3.56
CA GLU A 407 -26.48 17.78 -2.57
C GLU A 407 -26.33 19.19 -1.99
N THR A 408 -25.09 19.58 -1.67
CA THR A 408 -24.78 20.88 -1.05
C THR A 408 -24.65 22.02 -2.07
N GLY A 409 -24.39 21.69 -3.35
CA GLY A 409 -24.05 22.68 -4.39
C GLY A 409 -22.60 23.19 -4.29
N GLU A 410 -21.77 22.66 -3.39
CA GLU A 410 -20.38 23.08 -3.23
C GLU A 410 -19.51 22.51 -4.36
N GLU A 411 -18.67 23.35 -4.95
CA GLU A 411 -17.63 22.92 -5.88
C GLU A 411 -16.36 22.59 -5.08
N LYS A 412 -15.96 21.30 -5.06
CA LYS A 412 -14.71 20.83 -4.46
C LYS A 412 -13.86 20.11 -5.48
N THR A 413 -12.55 20.22 -5.33
CA THR A 413 -11.58 19.45 -6.10
C THR A 413 -11.18 18.21 -5.31
N ILE A 414 -11.51 17.04 -5.84
CA ILE A 414 -11.26 15.72 -5.27
C ILE A 414 -10.12 15.06 -6.05
N VAL A 415 -9.10 14.61 -5.36
CA VAL A 415 -7.98 13.85 -5.95
C VAL A 415 -7.92 12.48 -5.30
N PHE A 416 -7.90 11.41 -6.08
CA PHE A 416 -7.73 10.07 -5.52
C PHE A 416 -6.63 9.26 -6.23
N GLY A 417 -6.09 8.27 -5.51
CA GLY A 417 -5.10 7.33 -6.04
C GLY A 417 -5.76 6.17 -6.77
N LEU A 418 -5.51 6.03 -8.08
CA LEU A 418 -5.85 4.84 -8.87
C LEU A 418 -4.61 3.94 -8.98
N THR A 419 -4.43 3.08 -7.99
CA THR A 419 -3.16 2.45 -7.65
C THR A 419 -2.80 1.22 -8.47
N GLY A 420 -3.80 0.60 -9.15
CA GLY A 420 -3.58 -0.62 -9.90
C GLY A 420 -4.64 -0.91 -10.95
N THR A 421 -4.26 -1.74 -11.92
CA THR A 421 -5.16 -2.28 -12.94
C THR A 421 -5.92 -3.50 -12.43
N GLY A 422 -7.18 -3.68 -12.87
CA GLY A 422 -8.06 -4.79 -12.51
C GLY A 422 -8.00 -6.00 -13.44
N TYR A 423 -7.20 -5.98 -14.50
CA TYR A 423 -7.18 -7.07 -15.50
C TYR A 423 -6.76 -8.43 -14.92
N PHE A 424 -6.06 -8.47 -13.80
CA PHE A 424 -5.74 -9.71 -13.09
C PHE A 424 -6.81 -10.14 -12.08
N ASP A 425 -7.90 -9.35 -11.93
CA ASP A 425 -8.93 -9.55 -10.91
C ASP A 425 -10.28 -9.99 -11.53
N MET A 426 -10.26 -10.55 -12.75
CA MET A 426 -11.46 -10.89 -13.51
C MET A 426 -12.33 -11.96 -12.83
N VAL A 427 -11.75 -12.85 -12.01
CA VAL A 427 -12.53 -13.80 -11.20
C VAL A 427 -13.43 -13.04 -10.20
N ALA A 428 -12.92 -11.97 -9.59
CA ALA A 428 -13.69 -11.14 -8.67
C ALA A 428 -14.81 -10.37 -9.39
N TYR A 429 -14.48 -9.77 -10.54
CA TYR A 429 -15.49 -9.09 -11.38
C TYR A 429 -16.57 -10.04 -11.89
N GLY A 430 -16.19 -11.30 -12.25
CA GLY A 430 -17.15 -12.35 -12.62
C GLY A 430 -18.14 -12.61 -11.48
N LYS A 431 -17.65 -12.88 -10.27
CA LYS A 431 -18.52 -13.10 -9.10
C LYS A 431 -19.46 -11.93 -8.79
N TYR A 432 -18.96 -10.69 -8.95
CA TYR A 432 -19.81 -9.52 -8.79
C TYR A 432 -20.89 -9.44 -9.87
N ASN A 433 -20.55 -9.65 -11.14
CA ASN A 433 -21.49 -9.62 -12.26
C ASN A 433 -22.56 -10.71 -12.17
N ASP A 434 -22.21 -11.88 -11.60
CA ASP A 434 -23.10 -13.03 -11.44
C ASP A 434 -23.93 -12.94 -10.13
N GLY A 435 -23.73 -11.89 -9.32
CA GLY A 435 -24.43 -11.70 -8.05
C GLY A 435 -23.99 -12.66 -6.94
N GLU A 436 -22.82 -13.27 -7.06
CA GLU A 436 -22.26 -14.23 -6.10
C GLU A 436 -21.37 -13.58 -5.03
N MET A 437 -21.19 -12.26 -5.08
CA MET A 437 -20.35 -11.53 -4.13
C MET A 437 -21.16 -11.19 -2.88
N SER A 438 -20.57 -11.39 -1.71
CA SER A 438 -21.16 -11.04 -0.42
C SER A 438 -20.21 -10.19 0.41
N ASP A 439 -20.78 -9.40 1.30
CA ASP A 439 -20.02 -8.62 2.26
C ASP A 439 -19.72 -9.44 3.52
N TYR A 440 -18.61 -9.07 4.16
CA TYR A 440 -18.24 -9.58 5.48
C TYR A 440 -17.67 -8.43 6.32
N ILE A 441 -18.22 -8.26 7.49
CA ILE A 441 -17.74 -7.32 8.50
C ILE A 441 -17.37 -8.15 9.73
N PRO A 442 -16.14 -8.06 10.27
CA PRO A 442 -15.77 -8.77 11.49
C PRO A 442 -16.70 -8.40 12.65
N THR A 443 -17.14 -9.39 13.39
CA THR A 443 -17.88 -9.16 14.64
C THR A 443 -16.96 -8.59 15.72
N ASP A 444 -17.52 -8.05 16.80
CA ASP A 444 -16.73 -7.57 17.93
C ASP A 444 -15.97 -8.72 18.60
N ASP A 445 -16.54 -9.95 18.59
CA ASP A 445 -15.85 -11.15 19.10
C ASP A 445 -14.65 -11.55 18.23
N ASP A 446 -14.76 -11.45 16.90
CA ASP A 446 -13.64 -11.69 15.98
C ASP A 446 -12.48 -10.70 16.25
N LEU A 447 -12.81 -9.42 16.44
CA LEU A 447 -11.82 -8.39 16.75
C LEU A 447 -11.21 -8.58 18.14
N LYS A 448 -12.03 -8.92 19.14
CA LYS A 448 -11.55 -9.20 20.48
C LYS A 448 -10.55 -10.35 20.50
N ALA A 449 -10.83 -11.43 19.78
CA ALA A 449 -9.89 -12.55 19.66
C ALA A 449 -8.54 -12.11 19.06
N GLY A 450 -8.55 -11.16 18.12
CA GLY A 450 -7.33 -10.54 17.60
C GLY A 450 -6.61 -9.71 18.65
N PHE A 451 -7.33 -8.84 19.38
CA PHE A 451 -6.77 -7.95 20.41
C PHE A 451 -6.19 -8.71 21.60
N ASP A 452 -6.78 -9.82 21.99
CA ASP A 452 -6.28 -10.69 23.07
C ASP A 452 -4.88 -11.25 22.75
N GLY A 453 -4.47 -11.26 21.48
CA GLY A 453 -3.15 -11.69 21.02
C GLY A 453 -2.08 -10.59 20.98
N ILE A 454 -2.43 -9.33 21.21
CA ILE A 454 -1.50 -8.20 21.23
C ILE A 454 -0.60 -8.26 22.46
N PRO A 455 0.71 -8.03 22.32
CA PRO A 455 1.64 -8.10 23.46
C PRO A 455 1.32 -7.10 24.58
N HIS A 456 1.23 -7.55 25.82
CA HIS A 456 1.02 -6.72 26.99
C HIS A 456 2.36 -6.41 27.69
N PHE A 457 2.70 -5.13 27.80
CA PHE A 457 3.84 -4.60 28.57
C PHE A 457 3.63 -3.12 28.92
N PRO A 458 4.34 -2.53 29.89
CA PRO A 458 4.03 -1.21 30.47
C PRO A 458 3.94 -0.03 29.50
N ARG A 459 4.50 -0.13 28.28
CA ARG A 459 4.43 0.89 27.23
C ARG A 459 3.37 0.58 26.16
N ASN A 460 2.58 -0.44 26.37
CA ASN A 460 1.60 -0.93 25.39
C ASN A 460 0.20 -1.04 26.01
N GLU A 461 -0.22 0.03 26.68
CA GLU A 461 -1.60 0.17 27.15
C GLU A 461 -2.47 0.70 26.02
N PHE A 462 -3.66 0.09 25.78
CA PHE A 462 -4.59 0.44 24.71
C PHE A 462 -6.03 0.08 25.08
#